data_99414ecf6d68f016bdbf4cd04e7903b2
#
_entry.id   99414ecf6d68f016bdbf4cd04e7903b2
#
_cell.length_a   1.000
_cell.length_b   1.000
_cell.length_c   1.000
_cell.angle_alpha   90.00
_cell.angle_beta   90.00
_cell.angle_gamma   90.00
#
_symmetry.space_group_name_H-M   'P 1'
#
loop_
_entity.id
_entity.type
_entity.pdbx_description
1 polymer ?
#
loop_
_entity_poly.entity_id
_entity_poly.type
_entity_poly.pdbx_seq_one_letter_code
_entity_poly.pdbx_strand_id
1 'polypeptide(L)'
;MQAGSNHVDIPKLTLVATIKGAGAPGSISAGARPTRLVPGQWWQASSVLPVVDQQPGWVLVRLAQRPNGSAAWIPAKDVSLAADPYYIVINLGDRRLHLYKNGKEVANFPAGIGVPSAPTPIGQFFVALFARAPSPAYGAFVIVTSAHSNVISDWQESGDAITAIHGPLGSDAAIGTTGAAVSNGCIRLHEPDLTKLRPVPAGTPIEIVE
;
A
#
# COMPACT_ATOMS: atom_id res chain seq x y z
N MET A 1 -17.59 24.20 -12.91
CA MET A 1 -17.15 22.81 -13.15
C MET A 1 -17.33 22.10 -11.83
N GLN A 2 -18.26 21.14 -11.73
CA GLN A 2 -18.42 20.31 -10.55
C GLN A 2 -17.19 19.39 -10.46
N ALA A 3 -16.45 19.47 -9.35
CA ALA A 3 -15.46 18.47 -9.02
C ALA A 3 -16.21 17.13 -8.91
N GLY A 4 -15.89 16.19 -9.79
CA GLY A 4 -16.39 14.82 -9.68
C GLY A 4 -15.94 14.29 -8.32
N SER A 5 -16.87 13.91 -7.47
CA SER A 5 -16.56 13.18 -6.26
C SER A 5 -15.93 11.86 -6.69
N ASN A 6 -14.63 11.68 -6.48
CA ASN A 6 -13.96 10.38 -6.59
C ASN A 6 -14.53 9.49 -5.50
N HIS A 7 -15.70 8.90 -5.77
CA HIS A 7 -16.35 7.98 -4.84
C HIS A 7 -15.57 6.66 -4.89
N VAL A 8 -14.79 6.41 -3.86
CA VAL A 8 -14.12 5.12 -3.65
C VAL A 8 -15.15 4.16 -3.07
N ASP A 9 -15.36 3.03 -3.75
CA ASP A 9 -16.21 1.96 -3.21
C ASP A 9 -15.44 1.19 -2.13
N ILE A 10 -15.86 1.33 -0.87
CA ILE A 10 -15.18 0.73 0.27
C ILE A 10 -15.80 -0.63 0.59
N PRO A 11 -15.11 -1.73 0.33
CA PRO A 11 -15.61 -3.07 0.63
C PRO A 11 -15.64 -3.30 2.15
N LYS A 12 -16.57 -4.14 2.62
CA LYS A 12 -16.59 -4.58 4.02
C LYS A 12 -15.42 -5.49 4.35
N LEU A 13 -15.07 -6.36 3.41
CA LEU A 13 -13.97 -7.30 3.51
C LEU A 13 -13.25 -7.36 2.16
N THR A 14 -11.94 -7.45 2.20
CA THR A 14 -11.11 -7.82 1.05
C THR A 14 -10.51 -9.19 1.28
N LEU A 15 -10.06 -9.85 0.21
CA LEU A 15 -9.38 -11.11 0.30
C LEU A 15 -7.88 -10.88 0.12
N VAL A 16 -7.06 -11.49 0.96
CA VAL A 16 -5.61 -11.48 0.84
C VAL A 16 -5.07 -12.89 0.68
N ALA A 17 -4.03 -13.02 -0.10
CA ALA A 17 -3.33 -14.26 -0.39
C ALA A 17 -1.92 -14.24 0.18
N THR A 18 -1.60 -15.12 1.11
CA THR A 18 -0.23 -15.35 1.56
C THR A 18 0.40 -16.42 0.69
N ILE A 19 1.51 -16.11 0.05
CA ILE A 19 2.27 -17.05 -0.79
C ILE A 19 2.88 -18.14 0.11
N LYS A 20 2.72 -19.40 -0.29
CA LYS A 20 3.30 -20.57 0.40
C LYS A 20 4.75 -20.81 -0.04
N GLY A 21 5.59 -21.22 0.89
CA GLY A 21 6.98 -21.60 0.62
C GLY A 21 7.83 -20.48 0.04
N ALA A 22 8.74 -20.80 -0.87
CA ALA A 22 9.70 -19.85 -1.43
C ALA A 22 9.09 -18.92 -2.50
N GLY A 23 7.95 -19.31 -3.09
CA GLY A 23 7.28 -18.52 -4.12
C GLY A 23 6.25 -19.33 -4.90
N ALA A 24 5.46 -18.63 -5.72
CA ALA A 24 4.44 -19.21 -6.56
C ALA A 24 4.63 -18.81 -8.04
N PRO A 25 4.29 -19.70 -9.00
CA PRO A 25 4.34 -19.37 -10.42
C PRO A 25 3.26 -18.34 -10.76
N GLY A 26 3.65 -17.22 -11.38
CA GLY A 26 2.75 -16.15 -11.80
C GLY A 26 2.57 -16.12 -13.31
N SER A 27 1.33 -15.98 -13.77
CA SER A 27 0.92 -15.99 -15.17
C SER A 27 0.14 -14.73 -15.53
N ILE A 28 0.04 -14.41 -16.82
CA ILE A 28 -0.73 -13.26 -17.34
C ILE A 28 -2.25 -13.55 -17.37
N SER A 29 -2.65 -14.83 -17.41
CA SER A 29 -4.03 -15.28 -17.32
C SER A 29 -4.10 -16.63 -16.57
N ALA A 30 -5.27 -16.95 -16.03
CA ALA A 30 -5.51 -18.22 -15.36
C ALA A 30 -5.25 -19.39 -16.33
N GLY A 31 -4.47 -20.39 -15.88
CA GLY A 31 -4.09 -21.56 -16.68
C GLY A 31 -3.00 -21.34 -17.72
N ALA A 32 -2.53 -20.10 -17.94
CA ALA A 32 -1.44 -19.85 -18.87
C ALA A 32 -0.08 -20.31 -18.29
N ARG A 33 0.89 -20.50 -19.20
CA ARG A 33 2.27 -20.80 -18.81
C ARG A 33 2.81 -19.68 -17.91
N PRO A 34 3.46 -20.01 -16.78
CA PRO A 34 4.08 -19.02 -15.91
C PRO A 34 5.11 -18.16 -16.64
N THR A 35 5.09 -16.87 -16.41
CA THR A 35 6.03 -15.89 -16.98
C THR A 35 6.96 -15.30 -15.92
N ARG A 36 6.67 -15.53 -14.64
CA ARG A 36 7.45 -15.02 -13.51
C ARG A 36 7.32 -15.92 -12.28
N LEU A 37 8.23 -15.74 -11.33
CA LEU A 37 8.07 -16.23 -9.96
C LEU A 37 7.58 -15.06 -9.09
N VAL A 38 6.49 -15.26 -8.33
CA VAL A 38 6.06 -14.35 -7.27
C VAL A 38 6.68 -14.83 -5.97
N PRO A 39 7.59 -14.07 -5.35
CA PRO A 39 8.35 -14.55 -4.20
C PRO A 39 7.46 -14.75 -2.97
N GLY A 40 7.78 -15.77 -2.16
CA GLY A 40 7.08 -16.03 -0.90
C GLY A 40 7.44 -15.05 0.21
N GLN A 41 8.53 -14.32 0.04
CA GLN A 41 8.99 -13.30 0.97
C GLN A 41 9.43 -12.05 0.22
N TRP A 42 9.18 -10.90 0.82
CA TRP A 42 9.67 -9.61 0.39
C TRP A 42 10.32 -8.91 1.59
N TRP A 43 11.61 -8.55 1.48
CA TRP A 43 12.40 -8.01 2.59
C TRP A 43 12.27 -8.82 3.90
N GLN A 44 12.38 -10.15 3.81
CA GLN A 44 12.26 -11.08 4.95
C GLN A 44 10.84 -11.17 5.58
N ALA A 45 9.86 -10.44 5.06
CA ALA A 45 8.47 -10.58 5.45
C ALA A 45 7.72 -11.51 4.47
N SER A 46 6.74 -12.27 4.97
CA SER A 46 5.87 -13.06 4.10
C SER A 46 5.15 -12.19 3.09
N SER A 47 5.11 -12.60 1.84
CA SER A 47 4.34 -11.92 0.79
C SER A 47 2.86 -12.16 1.01
N VAL A 48 2.15 -11.12 1.48
CA VAL A 48 0.70 -11.08 1.64
C VAL A 48 0.15 -10.08 0.63
N LEU A 49 -0.63 -10.56 -0.34
CA LEU A 49 -1.01 -9.83 -1.54
C LEU A 49 -2.54 -9.70 -1.63
N PRO A 50 -3.10 -8.52 -1.97
CA PRO A 50 -4.54 -8.41 -2.21
C PRO A 50 -4.96 -9.28 -3.40
N VAL A 51 -6.07 -10.01 -3.24
CA VAL A 51 -6.73 -10.71 -4.32
C VAL A 51 -7.70 -9.75 -5.00
N VAL A 52 -7.52 -9.56 -6.30
CA VAL A 52 -8.35 -8.63 -7.09
C VAL A 52 -9.34 -9.35 -8.00
N ASP A 53 -9.12 -10.65 -8.26
CA ASP A 53 -10.06 -11.50 -9.01
C ASP A 53 -9.82 -12.97 -8.68
N GLN A 54 -10.82 -13.83 -8.96
CA GLN A 54 -10.76 -15.27 -8.75
C GLN A 54 -11.38 -16.03 -9.92
N GLN A 55 -10.76 -17.16 -10.27
CA GLN A 55 -11.30 -18.16 -11.18
C GLN A 55 -11.13 -19.56 -10.58
N PRO A 56 -11.84 -20.58 -11.02
CA PRO A 56 -11.67 -21.93 -10.51
C PRO A 56 -10.20 -22.37 -10.51
N GLY A 57 -9.63 -22.57 -9.30
CA GLY A 57 -8.23 -22.97 -9.10
C GLY A 57 -7.20 -21.88 -9.20
N TRP A 58 -7.58 -20.60 -9.38
CA TRP A 58 -6.68 -19.47 -9.59
C TRP A 58 -7.12 -18.23 -8.81
N VAL A 59 -6.14 -17.41 -8.42
CA VAL A 59 -6.33 -16.07 -7.85
C VAL A 59 -5.48 -15.07 -8.60
N LEU A 60 -6.05 -13.91 -8.93
CA LEU A 60 -5.32 -12.77 -9.45
C LEU A 60 -4.89 -11.91 -8.25
N VAL A 61 -3.60 -11.73 -8.06
CA VAL A 61 -3.06 -10.94 -6.95
C VAL A 61 -2.32 -9.70 -7.47
N ARG A 62 -2.42 -8.60 -6.72
CA ARG A 62 -1.63 -7.41 -6.97
C ARG A 62 -0.21 -7.62 -6.45
N LEU A 63 0.79 -7.11 -7.17
CA LEU A 63 2.21 -7.31 -6.88
C LEU A 63 2.86 -6.03 -6.35
N ALA A 64 3.83 -6.19 -5.42
CA ALA A 64 4.68 -5.10 -4.93
C ALA A 64 5.93 -4.97 -5.81
N GLN A 65 5.73 -4.61 -7.08
CA GLN A 65 6.83 -4.43 -8.03
C GLN A 65 6.46 -3.45 -9.14
N ARG A 66 7.48 -2.91 -9.79
CA ARG A 66 7.30 -2.08 -10.98
C ARG A 66 6.83 -2.91 -12.19
N PRO A 67 6.01 -2.32 -13.09
CA PRO A 67 5.34 -1.03 -12.92
C PRO A 67 4.23 -1.07 -11.85
N ASN A 68 3.85 0.09 -11.30
CA ASN A 68 2.69 0.21 -10.41
C ASN A 68 1.45 -0.43 -11.07
N GLY A 69 0.62 -1.11 -10.27
CA GLY A 69 -0.56 -1.81 -10.78
C GLY A 69 -0.28 -3.22 -11.33
N SER A 70 0.96 -3.70 -11.29
CA SER A 70 1.29 -5.08 -11.70
C SER A 70 0.46 -6.10 -10.94
N ALA A 71 0.02 -7.15 -11.65
CA ALA A 71 -0.72 -8.28 -11.10
C ALA A 71 -0.29 -9.60 -11.76
N ALA A 72 -0.61 -10.71 -11.13
CA ALA A 72 -0.38 -12.04 -11.70
C ALA A 72 -1.45 -13.04 -11.23
N TRP A 73 -1.81 -13.95 -12.11
CA TRP A 73 -2.60 -15.14 -11.77
C TRP A 73 -1.70 -16.18 -11.12
N ILE A 74 -2.09 -16.66 -9.94
CA ILE A 74 -1.36 -17.65 -9.15
C ILE A 74 -2.30 -18.85 -8.91
N PRO A 75 -1.81 -20.10 -8.97
CA PRO A 75 -2.64 -21.25 -8.59
C PRO A 75 -3.11 -21.12 -7.13
N ALA A 76 -4.39 -21.31 -6.87
CA ALA A 76 -4.98 -21.20 -5.54
C ALA A 76 -4.36 -22.17 -4.52
N LYS A 77 -3.80 -23.29 -4.96
CA LYS A 77 -3.08 -24.27 -4.11
C LYS A 77 -1.80 -23.71 -3.51
N ASP A 78 -1.18 -22.71 -4.17
CA ASP A 78 0.12 -22.13 -3.80
C ASP A 78 -0.03 -20.93 -2.85
N VAL A 79 -1.26 -20.62 -2.42
CA VAL A 79 -1.56 -19.55 -1.48
C VAL A 79 -2.44 -20.01 -0.32
N SER A 80 -2.39 -19.25 0.78
CA SER A 80 -3.40 -19.33 1.86
C SER A 80 -4.22 -18.04 1.80
N LEU A 81 -5.55 -18.18 1.78
CA LEU A 81 -6.47 -17.04 1.69
C LEU A 81 -6.99 -16.66 3.07
N ALA A 82 -7.11 -15.35 3.31
CA ALA A 82 -7.70 -14.79 4.51
C ALA A 82 -8.53 -13.55 4.18
N ALA A 83 -9.54 -13.25 5.00
CA ALA A 83 -10.29 -12.00 4.89
C ALA A 83 -9.59 -10.89 5.67
N ASP A 84 -9.53 -9.70 5.08
CA ASP A 84 -9.03 -8.48 5.70
C ASP A 84 -10.18 -7.48 5.83
N PRO A 85 -10.52 -7.03 7.05
CA PRO A 85 -11.57 -6.05 7.25
C PRO A 85 -11.12 -4.59 7.06
N TYR A 86 -9.81 -4.33 6.87
CA TYR A 86 -9.27 -2.99 6.74
C TYR A 86 -9.18 -2.53 5.28
N TYR A 87 -9.27 -1.22 5.10
CA TYR A 87 -9.05 -0.53 3.84
C TYR A 87 -8.52 0.87 4.13
N ILE A 88 -7.55 1.33 3.37
CA ILE A 88 -6.97 2.67 3.51
C ILE A 88 -7.26 3.46 2.24
N VAL A 89 -7.75 4.69 2.40
CA VAL A 89 -7.83 5.68 1.33
C VAL A 89 -6.93 6.85 1.69
N ILE A 90 -6.08 7.26 0.76
CA ILE A 90 -5.27 8.46 0.89
C ILE A 90 -5.75 9.44 -0.18
N ASN A 91 -6.42 10.49 0.26
CA ASN A 91 -6.90 11.54 -0.62
C ASN A 91 -5.87 12.67 -0.64
N LEU A 92 -5.29 12.91 -1.82
CA LEU A 92 -4.25 13.92 -2.02
C LEU A 92 -4.83 15.33 -2.08
N GLY A 93 -6.09 15.48 -2.51
CA GLY A 93 -6.79 16.76 -2.60
C GLY A 93 -7.05 17.37 -1.23
N ASP A 94 -7.55 16.58 -0.28
CA ASP A 94 -7.77 17.02 1.11
C ASP A 94 -6.56 16.74 2.03
N ARG A 95 -5.55 16.01 1.54
CA ARG A 95 -4.32 15.62 2.27
C ARG A 95 -4.63 14.86 3.54
N ARG A 96 -5.44 13.83 3.42
CA ARG A 96 -5.86 13.00 4.54
C ARG A 96 -5.71 11.51 4.24
N LEU A 97 -5.44 10.75 5.30
CA LEU A 97 -5.52 9.31 5.30
C LEU A 97 -6.79 8.90 6.05
N HIS A 98 -7.65 8.16 5.37
CA HIS A 98 -8.88 7.60 5.90
C HIS A 98 -8.67 6.10 6.14
N LEU A 99 -8.90 5.64 7.37
CA LEU A 99 -8.86 4.23 7.73
C LEU A 99 -10.27 3.69 7.86
N TYR A 100 -10.55 2.65 7.10
CA TYR A 100 -11.83 1.95 7.15
C TYR A 100 -11.66 0.57 7.78
N LYS A 101 -12.68 0.13 8.50
CA LYS A 101 -12.81 -1.24 9.02
C LYS A 101 -14.24 -1.73 8.82
N ASN A 102 -14.40 -2.92 8.23
CA ASN A 102 -15.71 -3.47 7.88
C ASN A 102 -16.59 -2.50 7.05
N GLY A 103 -15.98 -1.77 6.11
CA GLY A 103 -16.66 -0.81 5.23
C GLY A 103 -17.06 0.50 5.89
N LYS A 104 -16.65 0.76 7.14
CA LYS A 104 -16.95 2.01 7.88
C LYS A 104 -15.66 2.75 8.19
N GLU A 105 -15.64 4.06 8.01
CA GLU A 105 -14.54 4.91 8.45
C GLU A 105 -14.42 4.84 9.99
N VAL A 106 -13.24 4.48 10.47
CA VAL A 106 -12.93 4.36 11.90
C VAL A 106 -11.92 5.39 12.36
N ALA A 107 -11.20 6.00 11.42
CA ALA A 107 -10.26 7.08 11.70
C ALA A 107 -9.95 7.88 10.43
N ASN A 108 -9.53 9.13 10.63
CA ASN A 108 -9.22 10.09 9.58
C ASN A 108 -8.13 11.03 10.10
N PHE A 109 -6.98 11.08 9.39
CA PHE A 109 -5.79 11.78 9.84
C PHE A 109 -5.32 12.81 8.82
N PRO A 110 -4.86 14.00 9.24
CA PRO A 110 -4.09 14.88 8.35
C PRO A 110 -2.82 14.17 7.92
N ALA A 111 -2.46 14.30 6.65
CA ALA A 111 -1.31 13.61 6.07
C ALA A 111 -0.37 14.57 5.34
N GLY A 112 0.92 14.37 5.51
CA GLY A 112 1.93 14.91 4.62
C GLY A 112 2.03 14.03 3.37
N ILE A 113 2.04 14.65 2.20
CA ILE A 113 2.12 13.98 0.89
C ILE A 113 3.34 14.44 0.11
N GLY A 114 3.58 13.85 -1.05
CA GLY A 114 4.65 14.24 -1.96
C GLY A 114 4.51 15.67 -2.49
N VAL A 115 5.65 16.37 -2.63
CA VAL A 115 5.70 17.68 -3.32
C VAL A 115 5.40 17.51 -4.82
N PRO A 116 4.99 18.58 -5.54
CA PRO A 116 4.68 18.46 -6.99
C PRO A 116 5.80 17.91 -7.85
N SER A 117 7.07 18.10 -7.48
CA SER A 117 8.24 17.58 -8.20
C SER A 117 8.51 16.09 -7.89
N ALA A 118 7.95 15.56 -6.80
CA ALA A 118 8.06 14.17 -6.40
C ALA A 118 6.74 13.72 -5.75
N PRO A 119 5.65 13.60 -6.54
CA PRO A 119 4.31 13.38 -6.03
C PRO A 119 4.14 11.98 -5.46
N THR A 120 3.23 11.85 -4.51
CA THR A 120 2.70 10.55 -4.09
C THR A 120 1.97 9.90 -5.27
N PRO A 121 2.29 8.65 -5.65
CA PRO A 121 1.65 7.98 -6.79
C PRO A 121 0.16 7.74 -6.56
N ILE A 122 -0.66 8.04 -7.55
CA ILE A 122 -2.10 7.73 -7.56
C ILE A 122 -2.30 6.29 -8.05
N GLY A 123 -3.27 5.59 -7.46
CA GLY A 123 -3.63 4.24 -7.87
C GLY A 123 -3.98 3.32 -6.71
N GLN A 124 -4.03 2.02 -7.02
CA GLN A 124 -4.36 0.98 -6.06
C GLN A 124 -3.09 0.23 -5.63
N PHE A 125 -2.81 0.27 -4.35
CA PHE A 125 -1.64 -0.29 -3.69
C PHE A 125 -2.05 -1.13 -2.49
N PHE A 126 -1.08 -1.52 -1.67
CA PHE A 126 -1.35 -2.24 -0.42
C PHE A 126 -0.21 -2.07 0.59
N VAL A 127 -0.50 -2.41 1.85
CA VAL A 127 0.50 -2.55 2.91
C VAL A 127 1.36 -3.77 2.61
N ALA A 128 2.59 -3.56 2.17
CA ALA A 128 3.47 -4.67 1.83
C ALA A 128 4.09 -5.32 3.07
N LEU A 129 4.59 -4.49 4.00
CA LEU A 129 5.12 -4.96 5.29
C LEU A 129 5.25 -3.81 6.29
N PHE A 130 5.45 -4.17 7.57
CA PHE A 130 5.88 -3.26 8.63
C PHE A 130 7.38 -3.40 8.84
N ALA A 131 8.10 -2.29 8.78
CA ALA A 131 9.54 -2.23 8.99
C ALA A 131 9.89 -1.46 10.27
N ARG A 132 11.05 -1.76 10.83
CA ARG A 132 11.64 -0.93 11.89
C ARG A 132 11.95 0.46 11.33
N ALA A 133 11.61 1.51 12.06
CA ALA A 133 11.97 2.86 11.69
C ALA A 133 13.50 3.05 11.65
N PRO A 134 14.06 3.65 10.58
CA PRO A 134 15.50 3.90 10.46
C PRO A 134 16.03 4.84 11.54
N SER A 135 15.20 5.76 12.01
CA SER A 135 15.49 6.68 13.13
C SER A 135 14.19 7.06 13.83
N PRO A 136 14.26 7.64 15.06
CA PRO A 136 13.07 8.10 15.78
C PRO A 136 12.22 9.13 15.01
N ALA A 137 12.82 9.89 14.09
CA ALA A 137 12.10 10.86 13.27
C ALA A 137 11.07 10.23 12.32
N TYR A 138 11.25 8.94 11.96
CA TYR A 138 10.29 8.16 11.18
C TYR A 138 9.13 7.61 12.02
N GLY A 139 9.13 7.82 13.34
CA GLY A 139 8.12 7.31 14.25
C GLY A 139 8.43 5.91 14.79
N ALA A 140 7.43 5.25 15.38
CA ALA A 140 7.57 3.95 16.03
C ALA A 140 7.82 2.80 15.03
N PHE A 141 7.38 2.96 13.78
CA PHE A 141 7.54 1.99 12.67
C PHE A 141 7.32 2.67 11.33
N VAL A 142 7.61 1.94 10.27
CA VAL A 142 7.33 2.35 8.88
C VAL A 142 6.42 1.29 8.26
N ILE A 143 5.35 1.72 7.60
CA ILE A 143 4.53 0.87 6.73
C ILE A 143 5.09 1.03 5.32
N VAL A 144 5.76 0.01 4.83
CA VAL A 144 6.22 -0.04 3.44
C VAL A 144 5.02 -0.41 2.57
N THR A 145 4.76 0.38 1.53
CA THR A 145 3.66 0.13 0.60
C THR A 145 4.15 -0.59 -0.66
N SER A 146 3.24 -1.05 -1.49
CA SER A 146 3.55 -1.57 -2.83
C SER A 146 3.71 -0.47 -3.89
N ALA A 147 3.60 0.80 -3.51
CA ALA A 147 3.67 1.92 -4.43
C ALA A 147 5.13 2.33 -4.69
N HIS A 148 5.48 2.51 -5.96
CA HIS A 148 6.78 2.99 -6.39
C HIS A 148 6.65 4.41 -6.94
N SER A 149 7.61 5.27 -6.66
CA SER A 149 7.65 6.62 -7.22
C SER A 149 7.63 6.58 -8.75
N ASN A 150 6.84 7.44 -9.37
CA ASN A 150 6.78 7.58 -10.84
C ASN A 150 7.90 8.47 -11.40
N VAL A 151 8.63 9.20 -10.54
CA VAL A 151 9.64 10.18 -10.94
C VAL A 151 11.04 9.86 -10.38
N ILE A 152 11.12 9.11 -9.29
CA ILE A 152 12.37 8.65 -8.70
C ILE A 152 12.52 7.18 -9.00
N SER A 153 13.60 6.78 -9.68
CA SER A 153 13.89 5.39 -10.01
C SER A 153 14.75 4.69 -8.97
N ASP A 154 15.55 5.44 -8.24
CA ASP A 154 16.48 4.93 -7.24
C ASP A 154 16.58 5.90 -6.06
N TRP A 155 16.24 5.45 -4.88
CA TRP A 155 16.33 6.23 -3.65
C TRP A 155 17.53 5.77 -2.82
N GLN A 156 18.54 6.63 -2.69
CA GLN A 156 19.75 6.35 -1.90
C GLN A 156 20.45 5.04 -2.28
N GLU A 157 20.58 4.79 -3.57
CA GLU A 157 21.26 3.60 -4.12
C GLU A 157 20.64 2.27 -3.69
N SER A 158 19.31 2.29 -3.40
CA SER A 158 18.56 1.07 -3.04
C SER A 158 18.13 0.22 -4.23
N GLY A 159 18.31 0.74 -5.46
CA GLY A 159 17.84 0.14 -6.70
C GLY A 159 16.35 0.36 -6.99
N ASP A 160 15.63 1.07 -6.11
CA ASP A 160 14.22 1.42 -6.29
C ASP A 160 13.84 2.64 -5.43
N ALA A 161 12.64 3.18 -5.65
CA ALA A 161 12.06 4.26 -4.85
C ALA A 161 10.64 3.90 -4.45
N ILE A 162 10.51 3.18 -3.35
CA ILE A 162 9.26 2.70 -2.78
C ILE A 162 8.69 3.76 -1.84
N THR A 163 7.38 4.01 -1.89
CA THR A 163 6.74 4.91 -0.94
C THR A 163 6.36 4.19 0.35
N ALA A 164 6.29 4.95 1.42
CA ALA A 164 5.95 4.42 2.74
C ALA A 164 5.02 5.37 3.50
N ILE A 165 4.35 4.86 4.53
CA ILE A 165 3.63 5.63 5.53
C ILE A 165 4.47 5.60 6.80
N HIS A 166 4.84 6.77 7.33
CA HIS A 166 5.72 6.87 8.49
C HIS A 166 5.44 8.17 9.29
N GLY A 167 6.18 8.39 10.38
CA GLY A 167 6.09 9.58 11.23
C GLY A 167 6.49 10.87 10.50
N PRO A 168 6.40 12.01 11.19
CA PRO A 168 6.42 13.32 10.55
C PRO A 168 7.77 13.71 9.94
N LEU A 169 8.87 13.11 10.37
CA LEU A 169 10.23 13.37 9.87
C LEU A 169 10.53 14.89 9.78
N GLY A 170 10.27 15.60 10.88
CA GLY A 170 10.47 17.04 10.99
C GLY A 170 9.36 17.92 10.39
N SER A 171 8.30 17.34 9.81
CA SER A 171 7.20 18.09 9.20
C SER A 171 5.96 18.22 10.09
N ASP A 172 6.05 17.90 11.37
CA ASP A 172 4.89 17.80 12.26
C ASP A 172 4.04 19.09 12.27
N ALA A 173 4.69 20.24 12.44
CA ALA A 173 3.99 21.53 12.40
C ALA A 173 3.37 21.85 11.03
N ALA A 174 3.98 21.40 9.92
CA ALA A 174 3.46 21.64 8.58
C ALA A 174 2.24 20.74 8.27
N ILE A 175 2.22 19.50 8.74
CA ILE A 175 1.06 18.60 8.57
C ILE A 175 -0.17 19.22 9.23
N GLY A 176 -0.08 19.68 10.48
CA GLY A 176 -1.14 20.38 11.21
C GLY A 176 -2.50 19.64 11.13
N THR A 177 -3.57 20.41 10.94
CA THR A 177 -4.92 19.87 10.79
C THR A 177 -5.35 19.68 9.32
N THR A 178 -4.60 20.22 8.37
CA THR A 178 -4.95 20.27 6.93
C THR A 178 -4.06 19.42 6.04
N GLY A 179 -2.97 18.85 6.60
CA GLY A 179 -1.95 18.16 5.83
C GLY A 179 -1.06 19.11 5.02
N ALA A 180 0.00 18.58 4.39
CA ALA A 180 0.96 19.37 3.64
C ALA A 180 1.68 18.57 2.54
N ALA A 181 2.14 19.26 1.48
CA ALA A 181 3.06 18.68 0.50
C ALA A 181 4.50 18.86 1.01
N VAL A 182 5.10 17.81 1.59
CA VAL A 182 6.35 17.90 2.37
C VAL A 182 7.34 16.75 2.13
N SER A 183 6.99 15.78 1.29
CA SER A 183 7.80 14.57 1.10
C SER A 183 8.23 14.37 -0.36
N ASN A 184 9.04 13.34 -0.61
CA ASN A 184 9.37 12.86 -1.94
C ASN A 184 8.49 11.66 -2.36
N GLY A 185 7.20 11.69 -1.97
CA GLY A 185 6.21 10.69 -2.31
C GLY A 185 5.70 9.87 -1.12
N CYS A 186 6.42 9.78 -0.01
CA CYS A 186 5.96 9.12 1.20
C CYS A 186 4.79 9.88 1.86
N ILE A 187 3.97 9.14 2.57
CA ILE A 187 2.87 9.66 3.39
C ILE A 187 3.39 9.86 4.82
N ARG A 188 3.29 11.08 5.36
CA ARG A 188 3.73 11.41 6.71
C ARG A 188 2.53 11.66 7.61
N LEU A 189 2.53 11.04 8.78
CA LEU A 189 1.49 11.20 9.80
C LEU A 189 2.13 11.74 11.09
N HIS A 190 1.32 12.39 11.92
CA HIS A 190 1.70 12.61 13.32
C HIS A 190 1.91 11.26 14.02
N GLU A 191 2.84 11.20 14.97
CA GLU A 191 3.17 9.95 15.67
C GLU A 191 1.96 9.26 16.33
N PRO A 192 1.06 9.97 17.04
CA PRO A 192 -0.14 9.37 17.61
C PRO A 192 -1.07 8.75 16.57
N ASP A 193 -1.12 9.32 15.34
CA ASP A 193 -1.97 8.85 14.26
C ASP A 193 -1.34 7.65 13.54
N LEU A 194 -0.02 7.67 13.33
CA LEU A 194 0.72 6.51 12.82
C LEU A 194 0.48 5.28 13.70
N THR A 195 0.53 5.42 15.02
CA THR A 195 0.34 4.31 15.97
C THR A 195 -1.03 3.66 15.86
N LYS A 196 -2.06 4.39 15.45
CA LYS A 196 -3.41 3.84 15.22
C LYS A 196 -3.48 2.89 14.01
N LEU A 197 -2.48 2.93 13.12
CA LEU A 197 -2.37 1.99 11.99
C LEU A 197 -1.73 0.64 12.38
N ARG A 198 -1.21 0.48 13.60
CA ARG A 198 -0.55 -0.77 14.03
C ARG A 198 -1.42 -2.04 13.87
N PRO A 199 -2.77 -2.02 14.06
CA PRO A 199 -3.61 -3.20 13.88
C PRO A 199 -3.84 -3.61 12.42
N VAL A 200 -3.45 -2.76 11.44
CA VAL A 200 -3.67 -3.02 10.01
C VAL A 200 -2.71 -4.12 9.57
N PRO A 201 -3.17 -5.23 8.95
CA PRO A 201 -2.28 -6.30 8.53
C PRO A 201 -1.55 -5.98 7.22
N ALA A 202 -0.50 -6.74 6.92
CA ALA A 202 0.05 -6.80 5.57
C ALA A 202 -1.00 -7.34 4.59
N GLY A 203 -0.97 -6.86 3.34
CA GLY A 203 -1.98 -7.16 2.34
C GLY A 203 -3.15 -6.18 2.32
N THR A 204 -3.35 -5.36 3.36
CA THR A 204 -4.45 -4.37 3.38
C THR A 204 -4.37 -3.44 2.17
N PRO A 205 -5.45 -3.32 1.38
CA PRO A 205 -5.50 -2.42 0.24
C PRO A 205 -5.35 -0.96 0.64
N ILE A 206 -4.63 -0.22 -0.19
CA ILE A 206 -4.46 1.23 -0.12
C ILE A 206 -4.89 1.80 -1.46
N GLU A 207 -5.86 2.70 -1.46
CA GLU A 207 -6.23 3.47 -2.64
C GLU A 207 -5.78 4.92 -2.46
N ILE A 208 -5.00 5.43 -3.42
CA ILE A 208 -4.51 6.80 -3.42
C ILE A 208 -5.22 7.54 -4.55
N VAL A 209 -5.98 8.57 -4.19
CA VAL A 209 -6.80 9.38 -5.09
C VAL A 209 -6.46 10.86 -5.00
N GLU A 210 -6.90 11.65 -5.99
CA GLU A 210 -6.78 13.12 -5.96
C GLU A 210 -7.73 13.78 -4.96
#